data_2ba05b9e89b3a23647630cd10af3ec30
#
_entry.id   2ba05b9e89b3a23647630cd10af3ec30
#
_cell.length_a   1.000
_cell.length_b   1.000
_cell.length_c   1.000
_cell.angle_alpha   90.00
_cell.angle_beta   90.00
_cell.angle_gamma   90.00
#
_symmetry.space_group_name_H-M   'P 1'
#
loop_
_entity.id
_entity.type
_entity.pdbx_description
1 polymer ?
#
loop_
_entity_poly.entity_id
_entity_poly.type
_entity_poly.pdbx_seq_one_letter_code
_entity_poly.pdbx_strand_id
1 'polypeptide(L)'
;MIPRELLATAQIPGGDELRLYRRGGDFMIALGGNELMSTRNSGSEEALAAMTCERLGHTDAPHLLIGGYGMGFTLRAALAALGPKARLTVAELVPEIIDWARGPMAALTAGCLDDPRVELVMDDVAAAISAAKERFDAILLDVDNGPDGLTRAANDQIYAAKGLAAAKVALKPGGVLAIWSAAPDERFARRLKHAGSKVEEVMVRARGNKGARHVIWFCAP
;
A
#
# COMPACT_ATOMS: atom_id res chain seq x y z
N MET A 1 -26.37 -4.38 20.00
CA MET A 1 -25.36 -4.52 18.90
C MET A 1 -25.17 -3.14 18.28
N ILE A 2 -23.94 -2.61 18.18
CA ILE A 2 -23.70 -1.28 17.58
C ILE A 2 -23.94 -1.42 16.07
N PRO A 3 -24.84 -0.65 15.45
CA PRO A 3 -25.10 -0.71 14.02
C PRO A 3 -23.90 -0.19 13.22
N ARG A 4 -23.81 -0.61 11.97
CA ARG A 4 -22.89 -0.07 10.98
C ARG A 4 -23.51 1.20 10.40
N GLU A 5 -22.78 2.29 10.39
CA GLU A 5 -23.16 3.58 9.84
C GLU A 5 -22.37 3.85 8.56
N LEU A 6 -23.05 4.18 7.47
CA LEU A 6 -22.40 4.68 6.24
C LEU A 6 -22.05 6.16 6.46
N LEU A 7 -20.79 6.51 6.37
CA LEU A 7 -20.29 7.88 6.56
C LEU A 7 -20.13 8.63 5.25
N ALA A 8 -19.60 7.96 4.22
CA ALA A 8 -19.30 8.58 2.93
C ALA A 8 -19.16 7.53 1.82
N THR A 9 -19.23 8.00 0.58
CA THR A 9 -18.96 7.22 -0.63
C THR A 9 -17.96 7.93 -1.51
N ALA A 10 -17.23 7.18 -2.35
CA ALA A 10 -16.30 7.70 -3.34
C ALA A 10 -16.36 6.87 -4.61
N GLN A 11 -16.17 7.50 -5.77
CA GLN A 11 -16.14 6.80 -7.04
C GLN A 11 -14.70 6.55 -7.47
N ILE A 12 -14.31 5.27 -7.60
CA ILE A 12 -13.02 4.93 -8.20
C ILE A 12 -13.04 5.32 -9.68
N PRO A 13 -12.05 6.07 -10.20
CA PRO A 13 -11.99 6.40 -11.62
C PRO A 13 -12.00 5.14 -12.50
N GLY A 14 -13.07 4.95 -13.27
CA GLY A 14 -13.27 3.77 -14.12
C GLY A 14 -13.54 2.45 -13.38
N GLY A 15 -13.86 2.52 -12.10
CA GLY A 15 -14.18 1.38 -11.23
C GLY A 15 -15.49 1.56 -10.48
N ASP A 16 -15.67 0.75 -9.43
CA ASP A 16 -16.87 0.74 -8.59
C ASP A 16 -16.83 1.80 -7.48
N GLU A 17 -17.95 1.93 -6.75
CA GLU A 17 -18.11 2.83 -5.62
C GLU A 17 -17.48 2.25 -4.35
N LEU A 18 -16.60 3.02 -3.71
CA LEU A 18 -16.10 2.78 -2.36
C LEU A 18 -17.09 3.34 -1.32
N ARG A 19 -17.18 2.66 -0.19
CA ARG A 19 -18.03 3.06 0.93
C ARG A 19 -17.25 3.04 2.22
N LEU A 20 -17.22 4.17 2.92
CA LEU A 20 -16.67 4.27 4.26
C LEU A 20 -17.77 4.03 5.30
N TYR A 21 -17.56 3.05 6.15
CA TYR A 21 -18.43 2.73 7.26
C TYR A 21 -17.73 2.94 8.59
N ARG A 22 -18.55 3.27 9.61
CA ARG A 22 -18.14 3.28 11.02
C ARG A 22 -19.00 2.29 11.83
N ARG A 23 -18.37 1.63 12.80
CA ARG A 23 -19.06 0.82 13.81
C ARG A 23 -18.38 1.01 15.17
N GLY A 24 -18.97 1.86 16.03
CA GLY A 24 -18.29 2.29 17.25
C GLY A 24 -17.00 3.06 16.93
N GLY A 25 -15.87 2.57 17.42
CA GLY A 25 -14.56 3.15 17.13
C GLY A 25 -13.88 2.59 15.87
N ASP A 26 -14.47 1.59 15.20
CA ASP A 26 -13.88 0.94 14.05
C ASP A 26 -14.36 1.55 12.73
N PHE A 27 -13.46 1.70 11.78
CA PHE A 27 -13.74 2.07 10.40
C PHE A 27 -13.55 0.89 9.45
N MET A 28 -14.25 0.92 8.32
CA MET A 28 -14.15 -0.06 7.27
C MET A 28 -14.38 0.62 5.91
N ILE A 29 -13.50 0.36 4.97
CA ILE A 29 -13.70 0.70 3.55
C ILE A 29 -14.12 -0.57 2.83
N ALA A 30 -15.23 -0.48 2.10
CA ALA A 30 -15.79 -1.58 1.33
C ALA A 30 -15.98 -1.20 -0.14
N LEU A 31 -15.86 -2.19 -1.02
CA LEU A 31 -16.19 -2.13 -2.43
C LEU A 31 -17.34 -3.08 -2.70
N GLY A 32 -18.49 -2.55 -3.14
CA GLY A 32 -19.70 -3.35 -3.24
C GLY A 32 -20.05 -4.00 -1.89
N GLY A 33 -20.09 -5.33 -1.84
CA GLY A 33 -20.33 -6.11 -0.61
C GLY A 33 -19.07 -6.56 0.13
N ASN A 34 -17.87 -6.33 -0.43
CA ASN A 34 -16.60 -6.83 0.09
C ASN A 34 -15.88 -5.81 0.94
N GLU A 35 -15.34 -6.24 2.10
CA GLU A 35 -14.40 -5.44 2.89
C GLU A 35 -13.06 -5.39 2.16
N LEU A 36 -12.57 -4.18 1.83
CA LEU A 36 -11.22 -3.97 1.31
C LEU A 36 -10.24 -3.84 2.46
N MET A 37 -10.58 -3.01 3.46
CA MET A 37 -9.76 -2.80 4.64
C MET A 37 -10.58 -2.37 5.85
N SER A 38 -10.05 -2.60 7.04
CA SER A 38 -10.65 -2.15 8.28
C SER A 38 -9.61 -1.91 9.37
N THR A 39 -9.98 -1.07 10.34
CA THR A 39 -9.13 -0.80 11.51
C THR A 39 -8.82 -2.03 12.35
N ARG A 40 -9.55 -3.12 12.14
CA ARG A 40 -9.33 -4.39 12.85
C ARG A 40 -8.25 -5.27 12.22
N ASN A 41 -7.86 -4.99 11.00
CA ASN A 41 -7.02 -5.85 10.17
C ASN A 41 -5.82 -5.07 9.57
N SER A 42 -5.14 -4.24 10.39
CA SER A 42 -4.02 -3.40 9.93
C SER A 42 -2.65 -4.05 9.98
N GLY A 43 -2.54 -5.20 10.66
CA GLY A 43 -1.23 -5.77 10.99
C GLY A 43 -0.38 -6.20 9.79
N SER A 44 -1.00 -6.54 8.66
CA SER A 44 -0.26 -6.91 7.45
C SER A 44 0.28 -5.71 6.67
N GLU A 45 -0.44 -4.60 6.66
CA GLU A 45 -0.03 -3.33 6.06
C GLU A 45 1.08 -2.68 6.90
N GLU A 46 0.96 -2.76 8.23
CA GLU A 46 2.03 -2.35 9.14
C GLU A 46 3.29 -3.20 8.94
N ALA A 47 3.13 -4.53 8.77
CA ALA A 47 4.23 -5.44 8.49
C ALA A 47 4.90 -5.16 7.13
N LEU A 48 4.13 -4.81 6.10
CA LEU A 48 4.66 -4.40 4.80
C LEU A 48 5.69 -3.28 4.96
N ALA A 49 5.33 -2.22 5.70
CA ALA A 49 6.21 -1.09 5.92
C ALA A 49 7.41 -1.46 6.82
N ALA A 50 7.16 -2.06 7.98
CA ALA A 50 8.21 -2.39 8.94
C ALA A 50 9.27 -3.31 8.34
N MET A 51 8.85 -4.40 7.70
CA MET A 51 9.75 -5.37 7.07
C MET A 51 10.50 -4.81 5.86
N THR A 52 9.89 -3.85 5.13
CA THR A 52 10.59 -3.13 4.06
C THR A 52 11.68 -2.24 4.65
N CYS A 53 11.36 -1.46 5.69
CA CYS A 53 12.35 -0.60 6.35
C CYS A 53 13.53 -1.38 6.93
N GLU A 54 13.28 -2.56 7.51
CA GLU A 54 14.35 -3.47 7.99
C GLU A 54 15.30 -3.88 6.85
N ARG A 55 14.77 -4.16 5.64
CA ARG A 55 15.57 -4.57 4.47
C ARG A 55 16.37 -3.43 3.87
N LEU A 56 15.97 -2.18 4.07
CA LEU A 56 16.75 -1.01 3.67
C LEU A 56 18.00 -0.80 4.53
N GLY A 57 18.04 -1.40 5.72
CA GLY A 57 19.18 -1.27 6.64
C GLY A 57 19.45 0.18 7.03
N HIS A 58 20.74 0.54 7.09
CA HIS A 58 21.19 1.86 7.52
C HIS A 58 21.27 2.89 6.38
N THR A 59 20.20 3.08 5.62
CA THR A 59 20.12 4.16 4.62
C THR A 59 19.83 5.49 5.32
N ASP A 60 20.71 6.48 5.22
CA ASP A 60 20.63 7.75 5.98
C ASP A 60 19.42 8.60 5.61
N ALA A 61 19.06 8.65 4.32
CA ALA A 61 17.95 9.45 3.80
C ALA A 61 17.14 8.65 2.76
N PRO A 62 16.45 7.56 3.17
CA PRO A 62 15.73 6.72 2.23
C PRO A 62 14.55 7.45 1.61
N HIS A 63 14.29 7.20 0.34
CA HIS A 63 13.11 7.69 -0.36
C HIS A 63 12.22 6.50 -0.73
N LEU A 64 11.03 6.44 -0.15
CA LEU A 64 10.05 5.39 -0.38
C LEU A 64 8.91 5.92 -1.25
N LEU A 65 8.39 5.07 -2.14
CA LEU A 65 7.09 5.24 -2.78
C LEU A 65 6.10 4.26 -2.16
N ILE A 66 4.97 4.77 -1.69
CA ILE A 66 3.85 3.98 -1.19
C ILE A 66 2.69 4.15 -2.19
N GLY A 67 2.27 3.05 -2.82
CA GLY A 67 1.10 3.02 -3.69
C GLY A 67 -0.13 2.63 -2.89
N GLY A 68 -1.12 3.54 -2.86
CA GLY A 68 -2.31 3.47 -2.04
C GLY A 68 -2.09 4.05 -0.64
N TYR A 69 -2.99 4.97 -0.25
CA TYR A 69 -3.02 5.50 1.12
C TYR A 69 -3.95 4.68 2.03
N GLY A 70 -5.14 4.37 1.53
CA GLY A 70 -6.16 3.63 2.26
C GLY A 70 -6.52 4.27 3.61
N MET A 71 -6.21 3.58 4.72
CA MET A 71 -6.37 4.10 6.09
C MET A 71 -5.04 4.58 6.70
N GLY A 72 -3.98 4.68 5.92
CA GLY A 72 -2.69 5.20 6.33
C GLY A 72 -1.84 4.27 7.19
N PHE A 73 -2.14 2.99 7.27
CA PHE A 73 -1.40 2.04 8.12
C PHE A 73 0.04 1.86 7.65
N THR A 74 0.23 1.63 6.35
CA THR A 74 1.55 1.49 5.72
C THR A 74 2.38 2.77 5.89
N LEU A 75 1.78 3.95 5.64
CA LEU A 75 2.48 5.24 5.82
C LEU A 75 2.90 5.47 7.26
N ARG A 76 1.98 5.27 8.22
CA ARG A 76 2.27 5.48 9.64
C ARG A 76 3.36 4.55 10.16
N ALA A 77 3.33 3.29 9.76
CA ALA A 77 4.36 2.32 10.13
C ALA A 77 5.73 2.69 9.53
N ALA A 78 5.77 3.15 8.27
CA ALA A 78 7.00 3.64 7.65
C ALA A 78 7.56 4.89 8.35
N LEU A 79 6.69 5.86 8.68
CA LEU A 79 7.07 7.07 9.41
C LEU A 79 7.64 6.77 10.80
N ALA A 80 7.09 5.76 11.49
CA ALA A 80 7.56 5.32 12.80
C ALA A 80 8.93 4.60 12.73
N ALA A 81 9.21 3.90 11.64
CA ALA A 81 10.44 3.13 11.45
C ALA A 81 11.61 3.97 10.92
N LEU A 82 11.34 5.08 10.23
CA LEU A 82 12.35 5.85 9.52
C LEU A 82 12.72 7.15 10.23
N GLY A 83 13.99 7.54 10.06
CA GLY A 83 14.55 8.77 10.63
C GLY A 83 14.02 10.05 9.95
N PRO A 84 14.41 11.22 10.49
CA PRO A 84 13.86 12.52 10.06
C PRO A 84 14.29 12.96 8.65
N LYS A 85 15.31 12.33 8.06
CA LYS A 85 15.77 12.62 6.70
C LYS A 85 15.08 11.78 5.63
N ALA A 86 14.24 10.81 6.02
CA ALA A 86 13.49 9.99 5.07
C ALA A 86 12.52 10.85 4.25
N ARG A 87 12.23 10.41 3.04
CA ARG A 87 11.17 10.95 2.18
C ARG A 87 10.18 9.85 1.83
N LEU A 88 8.89 10.14 1.93
CA LEU A 88 7.82 9.20 1.62
C LEU A 88 6.89 9.86 0.61
N THR A 89 6.93 9.39 -0.63
CA THR A 89 5.94 9.77 -1.64
C THR A 89 4.78 8.79 -1.53
N VAL A 90 3.56 9.29 -1.32
CA VAL A 90 2.33 8.50 -1.28
C VAL A 90 1.53 8.83 -2.53
N ALA A 91 1.27 7.84 -3.37
CA ALA A 91 0.41 7.97 -4.53
C ALA A 91 -0.98 7.43 -4.19
N GLU A 92 -2.01 8.30 -4.24
CA GLU A 92 -3.41 7.93 -4.02
C GLU A 92 -4.23 8.41 -5.21
N LEU A 93 -5.08 7.50 -5.72
CA LEU A 93 -5.88 7.75 -6.91
C LEU A 93 -7.23 8.41 -6.59
N VAL A 94 -7.79 8.12 -5.41
CA VAL A 94 -9.16 8.50 -5.02
C VAL A 94 -9.08 9.67 -4.03
N PRO A 95 -9.41 10.92 -4.45
CA PRO A 95 -9.28 12.09 -3.59
C PRO A 95 -10.06 11.98 -2.28
N GLU A 96 -11.22 11.36 -2.33
CA GLU A 96 -12.11 11.19 -1.18
C GLU A 96 -11.48 10.34 -0.07
N ILE A 97 -10.55 9.44 -0.39
CA ILE A 97 -9.77 8.69 0.62
C ILE A 97 -8.98 9.67 1.50
N ILE A 98 -8.39 10.70 0.89
CA ILE A 98 -7.65 11.74 1.61
C ILE A 98 -8.59 12.63 2.41
N ASP A 99 -9.76 12.96 1.86
CA ASP A 99 -10.80 13.71 2.59
C ASP A 99 -11.28 12.91 3.81
N TRP A 100 -11.47 11.59 3.66
CA TRP A 100 -11.84 10.72 4.78
C TRP A 100 -10.74 10.65 5.84
N ALA A 101 -9.48 10.61 5.42
CA ALA A 101 -8.33 10.60 6.31
C ALA A 101 -8.24 11.87 7.17
N ARG A 102 -8.51 13.02 6.57
CA ARG A 102 -8.49 14.34 7.23
C ARG A 102 -9.79 14.68 7.97
N GLY A 103 -10.86 14.00 7.62
CA GLY A 103 -12.20 14.18 8.19
C GLY A 103 -12.56 13.09 9.21
N PRO A 104 -13.47 12.17 8.85
CA PRO A 104 -14.01 11.18 9.80
C PRO A 104 -12.95 10.25 10.39
N MET A 105 -11.84 9.99 9.70
CA MET A 105 -10.75 9.15 10.17
C MET A 105 -9.56 9.95 10.78
N ALA A 106 -9.67 11.27 10.98
CA ALA A 106 -8.56 12.11 11.43
C ALA A 106 -7.90 11.60 12.73
N ALA A 107 -8.68 11.12 13.68
CA ALA A 107 -8.15 10.55 14.92
C ALA A 107 -7.34 9.24 14.67
N LEU A 108 -7.73 8.44 13.68
CA LEU A 108 -7.04 7.21 13.29
C LEU A 108 -5.71 7.53 12.58
N THR A 109 -5.74 8.48 11.64
CA THR A 109 -4.60 8.81 10.79
C THR A 109 -3.56 9.67 11.50
N ALA A 110 -3.95 10.31 12.61
CA ALA A 110 -3.08 11.11 13.49
C ALA A 110 -2.23 12.16 12.74
N GLY A 111 -2.78 12.75 11.66
CA GLY A 111 -2.09 13.77 10.88
C GLY A 111 -0.87 13.29 10.09
N CYS A 112 -0.72 11.99 9.85
CA CYS A 112 0.46 11.44 9.17
C CYS A 112 0.70 12.01 7.75
N LEU A 113 -0.35 12.50 7.08
CA LEU A 113 -0.23 13.17 5.78
C LEU A 113 0.43 14.56 5.87
N ASP A 114 0.43 15.16 7.05
CA ASP A 114 1.01 16.50 7.27
C ASP A 114 2.45 16.43 7.85
N ASP A 115 3.00 15.20 7.96
CA ASP A 115 4.41 15.00 8.34
C ASP A 115 5.32 15.61 7.25
N PRO A 116 6.33 16.42 7.59
CA PRO A 116 7.18 17.11 6.61
C PRO A 116 7.99 16.16 5.70
N ARG A 117 8.07 14.89 6.04
CA ARG A 117 8.71 13.85 5.23
C ARG A 117 7.79 13.31 4.12
N VAL A 118 6.50 13.64 4.14
CA VAL A 118 5.47 13.07 3.24
C VAL A 118 5.18 14.02 2.08
N GLU A 119 5.25 13.48 0.87
CA GLU A 119 4.78 14.08 -0.37
C GLU A 119 3.56 13.30 -0.86
N LEU A 120 2.38 13.92 -0.86
CA LEU A 120 1.17 13.32 -1.40
C LEU A 120 1.04 13.63 -2.89
N VAL A 121 0.91 12.59 -3.71
CA VAL A 121 0.68 12.66 -5.16
C VAL A 121 -0.70 12.10 -5.46
N MET A 122 -1.59 12.96 -5.95
CA MET A 122 -2.95 12.56 -6.35
C MET A 122 -2.94 12.04 -7.78
N ASP A 123 -2.46 10.78 -7.95
CA ASP A 123 -2.33 10.13 -9.25
C ASP A 123 -2.26 8.61 -9.09
N ASP A 124 -2.33 7.90 -10.20
CA ASP A 124 -2.08 6.45 -10.26
C ASP A 124 -0.60 6.16 -9.92
N VAL A 125 -0.37 5.21 -9.02
CA VAL A 125 1.00 4.80 -8.66
C VAL A 125 1.80 4.30 -9.85
N ALA A 126 1.14 3.72 -10.87
CA ALA A 126 1.79 3.30 -12.11
C ALA A 126 2.39 4.50 -12.87
N ALA A 127 1.73 5.67 -12.83
CA ALA A 127 2.25 6.90 -13.40
C ALA A 127 3.49 7.38 -12.63
N ALA A 128 3.43 7.40 -11.30
CA ALA A 128 4.55 7.77 -10.44
C ALA A 128 5.77 6.86 -10.66
N ILE A 129 5.56 5.54 -10.80
CA ILE A 129 6.60 4.56 -11.11
C ILE A 129 7.19 4.82 -12.49
N SER A 130 6.34 5.01 -13.52
CA SER A 130 6.78 5.17 -14.90
C SER A 130 7.56 6.46 -15.15
N ALA A 131 7.30 7.50 -14.37
CA ALA A 131 8.01 8.78 -14.42
C ALA A 131 9.36 8.78 -13.68
N ALA A 132 9.68 7.71 -12.94
CA ALA A 132 10.86 7.65 -12.09
C ALA A 132 11.98 6.80 -12.72
N LYS A 133 13.22 7.20 -12.43
CA LYS A 133 14.42 6.42 -12.74
C LYS A 133 15.37 6.51 -11.56
N GLU A 134 15.76 5.37 -11.00
CA GLU A 134 16.67 5.28 -9.84
C GLU A 134 16.36 6.28 -8.72
N ARG A 135 15.06 6.47 -8.46
CA ARG A 135 14.56 7.49 -7.52
C ARG A 135 14.32 6.92 -6.12
N PHE A 136 13.79 5.70 -6.04
CA PHE A 136 13.29 5.14 -4.79
C PHE A 136 14.21 4.07 -4.23
N ASP A 137 14.43 4.10 -2.92
CA ASP A 137 15.11 3.03 -2.17
C ASP A 137 14.16 1.86 -1.94
N ALA A 138 12.84 2.13 -1.81
CA ALA A 138 11.81 1.10 -1.82
C ALA A 138 10.53 1.59 -2.51
N ILE A 139 9.81 0.63 -3.09
CA ILE A 139 8.44 0.80 -3.60
C ILE A 139 7.56 -0.21 -2.88
N LEU A 140 6.54 0.28 -2.16
CA LEU A 140 5.56 -0.52 -1.45
C LEU A 140 4.23 -0.43 -2.21
N LEU A 141 3.76 -1.56 -2.73
CA LEU A 141 2.47 -1.64 -3.40
C LEU A 141 1.44 -2.25 -2.45
N ASP A 142 0.56 -1.37 -1.97
CA ASP A 142 -0.56 -1.67 -1.08
C ASP A 142 -1.86 -1.21 -1.77
N VAL A 143 -2.04 -1.65 -3.01
CA VAL A 143 -3.19 -1.29 -3.84
C VAL A 143 -4.10 -2.50 -4.04
N ASP A 144 -5.40 -2.32 -3.88
CA ASP A 144 -6.41 -3.37 -3.95
C ASP A 144 -6.13 -4.54 -2.98
N ASN A 145 -6.56 -5.73 -3.39
CA ASN A 145 -6.26 -6.98 -2.70
C ASN A 145 -5.02 -7.71 -3.27
N GLY A 146 -4.14 -6.98 -3.98
CA GLY A 146 -2.95 -7.53 -4.63
C GLY A 146 -3.17 -7.88 -6.11
N PRO A 147 -2.33 -8.75 -6.69
CA PRO A 147 -2.31 -9.04 -8.13
C PRO A 147 -3.60 -9.59 -8.74
N ASP A 148 -4.45 -10.24 -7.94
CA ASP A 148 -5.81 -10.67 -8.30
C ASP A 148 -6.89 -9.71 -7.74
N GLY A 149 -6.55 -8.41 -7.62
CA GLY A 149 -7.39 -7.39 -7.00
C GLY A 149 -8.75 -7.20 -7.67
N LEU A 150 -9.71 -6.72 -6.89
CA LEU A 150 -11.13 -6.61 -7.28
C LEU A 150 -11.49 -5.23 -7.86
N THR A 151 -10.61 -4.22 -7.76
CA THR A 151 -11.03 -2.83 -7.93
C THR A 151 -10.88 -2.29 -9.35
N ARG A 152 -9.81 -2.67 -10.09
CA ARG A 152 -9.56 -2.14 -11.44
C ARG A 152 -8.69 -3.07 -12.29
N ALA A 153 -9.09 -3.32 -13.53
CA ALA A 153 -8.25 -3.94 -14.55
C ALA A 153 -6.95 -3.14 -14.84
N ALA A 154 -6.95 -1.82 -14.57
CA ALA A 154 -5.74 -1.00 -14.72
C ALA A 154 -4.66 -1.36 -13.69
N ASN A 155 -5.01 -1.84 -12.50
CA ASN A 155 -4.05 -2.28 -11.49
C ASN A 155 -3.33 -3.57 -11.91
N ASP A 156 -3.94 -4.40 -12.76
CA ASP A 156 -3.29 -5.57 -13.36
C ASP A 156 -2.03 -5.18 -14.14
N GLN A 157 -1.97 -3.96 -14.68
CA GLN A 157 -0.82 -3.46 -15.44
C GLN A 157 0.41 -3.26 -14.55
N ILE A 158 0.23 -2.85 -13.27
CA ILE A 158 1.35 -2.69 -12.32
C ILE A 158 2.02 -4.03 -12.07
N TYR A 159 1.21 -5.09 -11.98
CA TYR A 159 1.65 -6.45 -11.70
C TYR A 159 2.04 -7.24 -12.95
N ALA A 160 1.82 -6.68 -14.15
CA ALA A 160 2.27 -7.26 -15.41
C ALA A 160 3.79 -7.08 -15.60
N ALA A 161 4.37 -7.83 -16.53
CA ALA A 161 5.82 -7.78 -16.80
C ALA A 161 6.32 -6.36 -17.08
N LYS A 162 5.53 -5.54 -17.78
CA LYS A 162 5.87 -4.13 -18.08
C LYS A 162 5.90 -3.26 -16.82
N GLY A 163 4.92 -3.42 -15.93
CA GLY A 163 4.86 -2.68 -14.66
C GLY A 163 6.01 -3.07 -13.72
N LEU A 164 6.29 -4.36 -13.60
CA LEU A 164 7.43 -4.86 -12.81
C LEU A 164 8.78 -4.36 -13.36
N ALA A 165 8.94 -4.31 -14.68
CA ALA A 165 10.13 -3.74 -15.30
C ALA A 165 10.24 -2.23 -15.04
N ALA A 166 9.14 -1.47 -15.09
CA ALA A 166 9.11 -0.06 -14.74
C ALA A 166 9.48 0.17 -13.27
N ALA A 167 8.94 -0.65 -12.36
CA ALA A 167 9.29 -0.57 -10.94
C ALA A 167 10.79 -0.82 -10.70
N LYS A 168 11.42 -1.77 -11.43
CA LYS A 168 12.86 -1.99 -11.38
C LYS A 168 13.66 -0.76 -11.82
N VAL A 169 13.22 -0.08 -12.89
CA VAL A 169 13.88 1.14 -13.38
C VAL A 169 13.73 2.30 -12.40
N ALA A 170 12.59 2.37 -11.71
CA ALA A 170 12.30 3.42 -10.71
C ALA A 170 13.08 3.22 -9.41
N LEU A 171 13.47 1.99 -9.08
CA LEU A 171 14.27 1.66 -7.91
C LEU A 171 15.75 2.03 -8.14
N LYS A 172 16.40 2.52 -7.08
CA LYS A 172 17.85 2.65 -7.03
C LYS A 172 18.53 1.27 -7.04
N PRO A 173 19.82 1.17 -7.41
CA PRO A 173 20.57 -0.06 -7.21
C PRO A 173 20.49 -0.57 -5.77
N GLY A 174 20.10 -1.83 -5.58
CA GLY A 174 19.89 -2.42 -4.27
C GLY A 174 18.55 -2.07 -3.60
N GLY A 175 17.67 -1.34 -4.29
CA GLY A 175 16.35 -1.00 -3.79
C GLY A 175 15.42 -2.21 -3.67
N VAL A 176 14.29 -2.06 -2.98
CA VAL A 176 13.34 -3.14 -2.68
C VAL A 176 11.97 -2.83 -3.25
N LEU A 177 11.40 -3.75 -4.04
CA LEU A 177 9.98 -3.75 -4.36
C LEU A 177 9.26 -4.68 -3.38
N ALA A 178 8.33 -4.14 -2.60
CA ALA A 178 7.49 -4.88 -1.67
C ALA A 178 6.04 -4.83 -2.13
N ILE A 179 5.40 -6.00 -2.26
CA ILE A 179 4.03 -6.13 -2.77
C ILE A 179 3.20 -6.89 -1.76
N TRP A 180 2.14 -6.26 -1.27
CA TRP A 180 1.15 -6.89 -0.40
C TRP A 180 0.04 -7.57 -1.23
N SER A 181 -0.49 -8.68 -0.71
CA SER A 181 -1.68 -9.34 -1.26
C SER A 181 -2.49 -10.03 -0.17
N ALA A 182 -3.80 -10.01 -0.34
CA ALA A 182 -4.76 -10.68 0.54
C ALA A 182 -4.61 -12.21 0.56
N ALA A 183 -4.02 -12.80 -0.50
CA ALA A 183 -3.81 -14.25 -0.62
C ALA A 183 -2.54 -14.57 -1.39
N PRO A 184 -1.95 -15.76 -1.19
CA PRO A 184 -0.87 -16.27 -2.02
C PRO A 184 -1.32 -16.45 -3.49
N ASP A 185 -0.44 -16.07 -4.42
CA ASP A 185 -0.61 -16.30 -5.86
C ASP A 185 0.67 -16.89 -6.46
N GLU A 186 0.64 -18.19 -6.72
CA GLU A 186 1.78 -18.90 -7.32
C GLU A 186 2.10 -18.43 -8.75
N ARG A 187 1.10 -17.99 -9.51
CA ARG A 187 1.32 -17.48 -10.88
C ARG A 187 2.07 -16.16 -10.82
N PHE A 188 1.66 -15.30 -9.90
CA PHE A 188 2.35 -14.03 -9.67
C PHE A 188 3.76 -14.24 -9.11
N ALA A 189 3.94 -15.11 -8.12
CA ALA A 189 5.27 -15.46 -7.61
C ALA A 189 6.21 -15.96 -8.71
N ARG A 190 5.72 -16.79 -9.65
CA ARG A 190 6.49 -17.20 -10.84
C ARG A 190 6.80 -16.02 -11.75
N ARG A 191 5.84 -15.10 -11.98
CA ARG A 191 6.05 -13.89 -12.78
C ARG A 191 7.16 -13.01 -12.22
N LEU A 192 7.18 -12.79 -10.91
CA LEU A 192 8.23 -12.04 -10.21
C LEU A 192 9.62 -12.67 -10.44
N LYS A 193 9.74 -13.99 -10.31
CA LYS A 193 11.00 -14.73 -10.58
C LYS A 193 11.43 -14.60 -12.03
N HIS A 194 10.51 -14.72 -12.99
CA HIS A 194 10.80 -14.56 -14.43
C HIS A 194 11.22 -13.13 -14.79
N ALA A 195 10.77 -12.12 -14.03
CA ALA A 195 11.24 -10.74 -14.18
C ALA A 195 12.69 -10.54 -13.69
N GLY A 196 13.39 -11.60 -13.30
CA GLY A 196 14.79 -11.59 -12.89
C GLY A 196 15.02 -10.99 -11.50
N SER A 197 14.05 -11.06 -10.62
CA SER A 197 14.18 -10.62 -9.24
C SER A 197 14.47 -11.80 -8.31
N LYS A 198 15.28 -11.58 -7.29
CA LYS A 198 15.33 -12.46 -6.13
C LYS A 198 14.08 -12.20 -5.31
N VAL A 199 13.21 -13.21 -5.20
CA VAL A 199 11.90 -13.09 -4.55
C VAL A 199 11.90 -13.82 -3.23
N GLU A 200 11.55 -13.12 -2.17
CA GLU A 200 11.22 -13.67 -0.85
C GLU A 200 9.72 -13.53 -0.64
N GLU A 201 9.05 -14.61 -0.27
CA GLU A 201 7.62 -14.64 0.07
C GLU A 201 7.45 -14.80 1.57
N VAL A 202 6.76 -13.86 2.22
CA VAL A 202 6.55 -13.85 3.65
C VAL A 202 5.06 -13.86 3.96
N MET A 203 4.63 -14.84 4.74
CA MET A 203 3.27 -14.93 5.24
C MET A 203 3.12 -14.07 6.49
N VAL A 204 2.17 -13.15 6.47
CA VAL A 204 1.84 -12.26 7.60
C VAL A 204 0.39 -12.45 8.03
N ARG A 205 0.05 -11.95 9.20
CA ARG A 205 -1.32 -12.01 9.72
C ARG A 205 -1.93 -10.62 9.80
N ALA A 206 -3.22 -10.53 9.48
CA ALA A 206 -3.98 -9.28 9.55
C ALA A 206 -4.08 -8.68 10.96
N ARG A 207 -3.88 -9.50 12.02
CA ARG A 207 -3.97 -9.07 13.43
C ARG A 207 -2.87 -9.75 14.25
N GLY A 208 -1.69 -9.18 14.31
CA GLY A 208 -0.58 -9.78 15.07
C GLY A 208 -0.47 -11.28 14.77
N ASN A 209 -0.81 -12.17 15.74
CA ASN A 209 -0.78 -13.61 15.54
C ASN A 209 -2.13 -14.23 15.11
N LYS A 210 -3.14 -13.42 14.79
CA LYS A 210 -4.51 -13.87 14.47
C LYS A 210 -5.02 -13.22 13.18
N GLY A 211 -6.20 -13.66 12.73
CA GLY A 211 -6.85 -13.14 11.53
C GLY A 211 -6.43 -13.85 10.24
N ALA A 212 -6.84 -13.29 9.11
CA ALA A 212 -6.50 -13.80 7.79
C ALA A 212 -4.98 -13.87 7.59
N ARG A 213 -4.54 -14.78 6.73
CA ARG A 213 -3.15 -14.87 6.29
C ARG A 213 -3.03 -14.10 4.99
N HIS A 214 -2.16 -13.11 5.00
CA HIS A 214 -1.79 -12.33 3.83
C HIS A 214 -0.35 -12.67 3.43
N VAL A 215 0.05 -12.26 2.26
CA VAL A 215 1.40 -12.48 1.76
C VAL A 215 2.05 -11.15 1.40
N ILE A 216 3.36 -11.05 1.63
CA ILE A 216 4.19 -9.96 1.14
C ILE A 216 5.31 -10.58 0.32
N TRP A 217 5.45 -10.13 -0.92
CA TRP A 217 6.60 -10.46 -1.74
C TRP A 217 7.62 -9.32 -1.69
N PHE A 218 8.85 -9.65 -1.29
CA PHE A 218 9.98 -8.74 -1.38
C PHE A 218 10.84 -9.15 -2.57
N CYS A 219 11.06 -8.19 -3.48
CA CYS A 219 11.81 -8.39 -4.70
C CYS A 219 13.02 -7.46 -4.69
N ALA A 220 14.23 -8.04 -4.74
CA ALA A 220 15.46 -7.32 -5.02
C ALA A 220 15.78 -7.46 -6.52
N PRO A 221 16.07 -6.35 -7.23
CA PRO A 221 16.47 -6.37 -8.64
C PRO A 221 17.75 -7.14 -8.89
#